data_3cb3dda9b16e5c7aa6fe52a8efb05332
#
_entry.id   3cb3dda9b16e5c7aa6fe52a8efb05332
#
_cell.length_a   1.000
_cell.length_b   1.000
_cell.length_c   1.000
_cell.angle_alpha   90.00
_cell.angle_beta   90.00
_cell.angle_gamma   90.00
#
_symmetry.space_group_name_H-M   'P 1'
#
loop_
_entity.id
_entity.type
_entity.pdbx_description
1 polymer ?
#
loop_
_entity_poly.entity_id
_entity_poly.type
_entity_poly.pdbx_seq_one_letter_code
_entity_poly.pdbx_strand_id
1 'polypeptide(L)'
;MSERALIKYKGVEVCQQELVVLKNIDLEINPGEFIYLLGKVGSGKSTLIKSFYHEIPIYEGEARVLDYDLCKMRTKDVAHLRRKIGIVFQDFQLLIDRSVNANLEFVLRATGWKDKNAIAEQIQHVLRQVGMQTKGYKMPHQLSGGEQQRIVIARALL
;
A
#
# COMPACT_ATOMS: atom_id res chain seq x y z
N MET A 1 14.52 -13.03 21.04
CA MET A 1 13.51 -11.93 21.13
C MET A 1 12.43 -12.28 20.15
N SER A 2 11.17 -12.47 20.60
CA SER A 2 10.08 -12.74 19.67
C SER A 2 9.88 -11.49 18.81
N GLU A 3 10.12 -11.60 17.50
CA GLU A 3 9.83 -10.51 16.57
C GLU A 3 8.34 -10.20 16.66
N ARG A 4 8.01 -8.93 16.84
CA ARG A 4 6.64 -8.47 16.96
C ARG A 4 5.95 -8.60 15.61
N ALA A 5 4.78 -9.25 15.55
CA ALA A 5 3.99 -9.38 14.33
C ALA A 5 3.75 -8.02 13.65
N LEU A 6 3.84 -7.98 12.31
CA LEU A 6 3.59 -6.78 11.50
C LEU A 6 2.11 -6.42 11.47
N ILE A 7 1.24 -7.44 11.38
CA ILE A 7 -0.22 -7.28 11.43
C ILE A 7 -0.75 -8.28 12.46
N LYS A 8 -1.61 -7.79 13.34
CA LYS A 8 -2.30 -8.64 14.32
C LYS A 8 -3.74 -8.18 14.49
N TYR A 9 -4.66 -9.07 14.13
CA TYR A 9 -6.10 -8.92 14.32
C TYR A 9 -6.59 -10.02 15.24
N LYS A 10 -7.49 -9.68 16.16
CA LYS A 10 -8.14 -10.62 17.08
C LYS A 10 -9.58 -10.24 17.26
N GLY A 11 -10.49 -11.12 16.85
CA GLY A 11 -11.93 -10.92 16.92
C GLY A 11 -12.41 -9.67 16.16
N VAL A 12 -11.72 -9.31 15.06
CA VAL A 12 -11.98 -8.05 14.35
C VAL A 12 -13.23 -8.16 13.47
N GLU A 13 -14.08 -7.15 13.53
CA GLU A 13 -15.14 -6.92 12.56
C GLU A 13 -14.75 -5.80 11.59
N VAL A 14 -15.00 -6.03 10.28
CA VAL A 14 -14.77 -5.03 9.24
C VAL A 14 -16.09 -4.69 8.58
N CYS A 15 -16.49 -3.43 8.71
CA CYS A 15 -17.72 -2.90 8.15
C CYS A 15 -17.43 -2.03 6.92
N GLN A 16 -18.28 -2.15 5.91
CA GLN A 16 -18.30 -1.22 4.80
C GLN A 16 -19.63 -0.47 4.83
N GLN A 17 -19.58 0.83 5.12
CA GLN A 17 -20.75 1.61 5.54
C GLN A 17 -21.39 0.99 6.79
N GLU A 18 -22.68 0.63 6.75
CA GLU A 18 -23.40 0.01 7.87
C GLU A 18 -23.43 -1.53 7.77
N LEU A 19 -22.84 -2.12 6.71
CA LEU A 19 -22.87 -3.55 6.49
C LEU A 19 -21.59 -4.19 7.04
N VAL A 20 -21.73 -5.16 7.93
CA VAL A 20 -20.62 -6.01 8.37
C VAL A 20 -20.25 -6.96 7.25
N VAL A 21 -19.07 -6.79 6.67
CA VAL A 21 -18.56 -7.60 5.56
C VAL A 21 -17.75 -8.79 6.07
N LEU A 22 -16.98 -8.59 7.15
CA LEU A 22 -16.16 -9.63 7.77
C LEU A 22 -16.39 -9.62 9.27
N LYS A 23 -16.53 -10.82 9.87
CA LYS A 23 -16.73 -11.00 11.30
C LYS A 23 -15.68 -11.93 11.90
N ASN A 24 -15.31 -11.64 13.13
CA ASN A 24 -14.45 -12.47 13.97
C ASN A 24 -13.17 -12.90 13.25
N ILE A 25 -12.47 -11.90 12.67
CA ILE A 25 -11.21 -12.14 11.97
C ILE A 25 -10.07 -12.23 12.98
N ASP A 26 -9.41 -13.38 13.00
CA ASP A 26 -8.15 -13.60 13.68
C ASP A 26 -7.05 -13.78 12.62
N LEU A 27 -6.04 -12.93 12.66
CA LEU A 27 -4.94 -12.93 11.69
C LEU A 27 -3.66 -12.44 12.36
N GLU A 28 -2.57 -13.14 12.12
CA GLU A 28 -1.24 -12.71 12.52
C GLU A 28 -0.27 -12.86 11.35
N ILE A 29 0.44 -11.79 10.99
CA ILE A 29 1.44 -11.77 9.93
C ILE A 29 2.75 -11.29 10.53
N ASN A 30 3.80 -12.10 10.36
CA ASN A 30 5.12 -11.86 10.91
C ASN A 30 6.09 -11.33 9.83
N PRO A 31 7.22 -10.73 10.23
CA PRO A 31 8.26 -10.34 9.28
C PRO A 31 8.72 -11.49 8.40
N GLY A 32 8.95 -11.22 7.11
CA GLY A 32 9.44 -12.19 6.15
C GLY A 32 8.40 -13.16 5.61
N GLU A 33 7.16 -13.12 6.08
CA GLU A 33 6.10 -13.98 5.55
C GLU A 33 5.58 -13.49 4.21
N PHE A 34 5.21 -14.44 3.35
CA PHE A 34 4.49 -14.22 2.10
C PHE A 34 3.11 -14.89 2.19
N ILE A 35 2.04 -14.09 2.15
CA ILE A 35 0.69 -14.54 2.42
C ILE A 35 -0.18 -14.46 1.16
N TYR A 36 -0.85 -15.56 0.82
CA TYR A 36 -1.93 -15.58 -0.16
C TYR A 36 -3.29 -15.46 0.53
N LEU A 37 -4.07 -14.45 0.18
CA LEU A 37 -5.45 -14.32 0.63
C LEU A 37 -6.40 -14.92 -0.41
N LEU A 38 -6.92 -16.11 -0.12
CA LEU A 38 -7.77 -16.88 -1.00
C LEU A 38 -9.24 -16.75 -0.61
N GLY A 39 -10.13 -16.79 -1.59
CA GLY A 39 -11.58 -16.75 -1.38
C GLY A 39 -12.35 -16.38 -2.65
N LYS A 40 -13.65 -16.66 -2.65
CA LYS A 40 -14.55 -16.36 -3.76
C LYS A 40 -14.62 -14.84 -4.04
N VAL A 41 -15.09 -14.45 -5.23
CA VAL A 41 -15.41 -13.07 -5.54
C VAL A 41 -16.48 -12.57 -4.56
N GLY A 42 -16.31 -11.37 -4.03
CA GLY A 42 -17.23 -10.78 -3.03
C GLY A 42 -17.02 -11.27 -1.59
N SER A 43 -16.04 -12.12 -1.29
CA SER A 43 -15.81 -12.64 0.07
C SER A 43 -15.10 -11.66 1.03
N GLY A 44 -14.94 -10.39 0.66
CA GLY A 44 -14.35 -9.37 1.54
C GLY A 44 -12.82 -9.28 1.52
N LYS A 45 -12.10 -9.98 0.62
CA LYS A 45 -10.62 -9.92 0.54
C LYS A 45 -10.08 -8.50 0.40
N SER A 46 -10.64 -7.74 -0.54
CA SER A 46 -10.24 -6.34 -0.75
C SER A 46 -10.60 -5.47 0.44
N THR A 47 -11.72 -5.73 1.11
CA THR A 47 -12.16 -5.05 2.33
C THR A 47 -11.16 -5.29 3.48
N LEU A 48 -10.69 -6.53 3.65
CA LEU A 48 -9.66 -6.87 4.61
C LEU A 48 -8.35 -6.13 4.34
N ILE A 49 -7.86 -6.17 3.08
CA ILE A 49 -6.62 -5.47 2.70
C ILE A 49 -6.75 -3.96 2.93
N LYS A 50 -7.89 -3.36 2.57
CA LYS A 50 -8.18 -1.94 2.77
C LYS A 50 -8.19 -1.52 4.25
N SER A 51 -8.52 -2.44 5.15
CA SER A 51 -8.45 -2.19 6.58
C SER A 51 -7.00 -2.07 7.08
N PHE A 52 -6.03 -2.78 6.51
CA PHE A 52 -4.63 -2.73 6.94
C PHE A 52 -4.00 -1.34 6.83
N TYR A 53 -4.41 -0.55 5.85
CA TYR A 53 -3.93 0.83 5.67
C TYR A 53 -5.00 1.88 5.99
N HIS A 54 -6.00 1.47 6.77
CA HIS A 54 -7.06 2.33 7.31
C HIS A 54 -7.82 3.12 6.23
N GLU A 55 -8.08 2.50 5.06
CA GLU A 55 -9.06 2.98 4.09
C GLU A 55 -10.48 2.63 4.56
N ILE A 56 -10.61 1.45 5.17
CA ILE A 56 -11.81 1.04 5.89
C ILE A 56 -11.44 1.03 7.38
N PRO A 57 -12.07 1.87 8.22
CA PRO A 57 -11.80 1.92 9.64
C PRO A 57 -12.31 0.67 10.35
N ILE A 58 -11.68 0.34 11.48
CA ILE A 58 -12.06 -0.77 12.36
C ILE A 58 -12.52 -0.18 13.68
N TYR A 59 -13.66 -0.65 14.16
CA TYR A 59 -14.26 -0.19 15.40
C TYR A 59 -14.36 -1.28 16.47
N GLU A 60 -14.34 -2.56 16.07
CA GLU A 60 -14.50 -3.70 16.97
C GLU A 60 -13.35 -4.70 16.83
N GLY A 61 -12.96 -5.28 17.97
CA GLY A 61 -11.84 -6.22 18.09
C GLY A 61 -10.53 -5.52 18.44
N GLU A 62 -9.45 -6.28 18.40
CA GLU A 62 -8.08 -5.78 18.54
C GLU A 62 -7.40 -5.80 17.17
N ALA A 63 -7.10 -4.62 16.62
CA ALA A 63 -6.47 -4.50 15.29
C ALA A 63 -5.21 -3.66 15.37
N ARG A 64 -4.06 -4.29 15.07
CA ARG A 64 -2.77 -3.62 15.04
C ARG A 64 -2.08 -3.87 13.72
N VAL A 65 -1.53 -2.81 13.14
CA VAL A 65 -0.66 -2.86 11.97
C VAL A 65 0.59 -2.05 12.28
N LEU A 66 1.75 -2.67 12.18
CA LEU A 66 3.02 -2.12 12.65
C LEU A 66 2.88 -1.68 14.12
N ASP A 67 3.14 -0.40 14.40
CA ASP A 67 3.03 0.20 15.73
C ASP A 67 1.69 0.89 15.99
N TYR A 68 0.73 0.79 15.05
CA TYR A 68 -0.54 1.50 15.11
C TYR A 68 -1.68 0.58 15.58
N ASP A 69 -2.43 1.04 16.57
CA ASP A 69 -3.73 0.48 16.97
C ASP A 69 -4.80 1.11 16.07
N LEU A 70 -5.34 0.31 15.14
CA LEU A 70 -6.29 0.83 14.13
C LEU A 70 -7.62 1.27 14.72
N CYS A 71 -8.04 0.69 15.86
CA CYS A 71 -9.29 1.06 16.52
C CYS A 71 -9.20 2.44 17.22
N LYS A 72 -7.97 2.89 17.56
CA LYS A 72 -7.72 4.18 18.24
C LYS A 72 -7.04 5.21 17.35
N MET A 73 -6.93 4.92 16.07
CA MET A 73 -6.15 5.73 15.13
C MET A 73 -6.84 7.07 14.85
N ARG A 74 -6.09 8.15 14.93
CA ARG A 74 -6.58 9.49 14.57
C ARG A 74 -6.28 9.77 13.10
N THR A 75 -7.09 10.60 12.46
CA THR A 75 -6.95 10.96 11.04
C THR A 75 -5.53 11.39 10.67
N LYS A 76 -4.84 12.12 11.55
CA LYS A 76 -3.45 12.56 11.32
C LYS A 76 -2.44 11.42 11.26
N ASP A 77 -2.72 10.31 11.92
CA ASP A 77 -1.81 9.18 12.03
C ASP A 77 -1.93 8.25 10.79
N VAL A 78 -3.06 8.32 10.06
CA VAL A 78 -3.32 7.53 8.85
C VAL A 78 -2.25 7.76 7.77
N ALA A 79 -1.87 9.01 7.53
CA ALA A 79 -0.84 9.34 6.56
C ALA A 79 0.53 8.75 6.96
N HIS A 80 0.84 8.70 8.25
CA HIS A 80 2.09 8.09 8.75
C HIS A 80 2.10 6.58 8.61
N LEU A 81 0.97 5.90 8.87
CA LEU A 81 0.83 4.46 8.62
C LEU A 81 1.03 4.15 7.13
N ARG A 82 0.30 4.86 6.25
CA ARG A 82 0.34 4.62 4.79
C ARG A 82 1.73 4.82 4.18
N ARG A 83 2.56 5.69 4.74
CA ARG A 83 3.96 5.87 4.31
C ARG A 83 4.86 4.66 4.60
N LYS A 84 4.44 3.77 5.50
CA LYS A 84 5.18 2.55 5.86
C LYS A 84 4.70 1.31 5.13
N ILE A 85 3.71 1.44 4.24
CA ILE A 85 3.08 0.32 3.53
C ILE A 85 3.13 0.59 2.04
N GLY A 86 3.84 -0.25 1.29
CA GLY A 86 3.78 -0.25 -0.17
C GLY A 86 2.49 -0.92 -0.65
N ILE A 87 1.70 -0.23 -1.47
CA ILE A 87 0.43 -0.74 -1.99
C ILE A 87 0.46 -0.76 -3.52
N VAL A 88 0.13 -1.91 -4.09
CA VAL A 88 -0.06 -2.09 -5.53
C VAL A 88 -1.56 -2.25 -5.79
N PHE A 89 -2.17 -1.23 -6.40
CA PHE A 89 -3.60 -1.25 -6.73
C PHE A 89 -3.88 -2.02 -8.02
N GLN A 90 -5.03 -2.67 -8.09
CA GLN A 90 -5.44 -3.46 -9.25
C GLN A 90 -5.66 -2.60 -10.51
N ASP A 91 -6.14 -1.38 -10.34
CA ASP A 91 -6.41 -0.39 -11.39
C ASP A 91 -5.26 0.59 -11.63
N PHE A 92 -4.04 0.20 -11.20
CA PHE A 92 -2.79 0.94 -11.29
C PHE A 92 -2.78 2.30 -10.56
N GLN A 93 -3.81 3.13 -10.65
CA GLN A 93 -3.92 4.46 -10.05
C GLN A 93 -2.67 5.34 -10.33
N LEU A 94 -2.19 5.31 -11.56
CA LEU A 94 -1.16 6.24 -12.03
C LEU A 94 -1.78 7.59 -12.37
N LEU A 95 -1.08 8.68 -12.07
CA LEU A 95 -1.45 10.02 -12.49
C LEU A 95 -1.26 10.12 -14.01
N ILE A 96 -2.38 10.14 -14.74
CA ILE A 96 -2.39 10.04 -16.22
C ILE A 96 -1.87 11.29 -16.92
N ASP A 97 -1.87 12.42 -16.23
CA ASP A 97 -1.37 13.73 -16.68
C ASP A 97 0.13 13.93 -16.45
N ARG A 98 0.82 12.91 -15.94
CA ARG A 98 2.23 12.98 -15.53
C ARG A 98 3.03 11.82 -16.08
N SER A 99 4.32 12.10 -16.38
CA SER A 99 5.27 11.05 -16.78
C SER A 99 5.53 10.05 -15.65
N VAL A 100 6.16 8.91 -15.98
CA VAL A 100 6.61 7.92 -14.99
C VAL A 100 7.47 8.55 -13.90
N ASN A 101 8.49 9.33 -14.28
CA ASN A 101 9.35 10.02 -13.31
C ASN A 101 8.53 10.94 -12.39
N ALA A 102 7.59 11.71 -12.95
CA ALA A 102 6.77 12.63 -12.17
C ALA A 102 5.77 11.91 -11.25
N ASN A 103 5.28 10.71 -11.63
CA ASN A 103 4.49 9.85 -10.76
C ASN A 103 5.29 9.38 -9.53
N LEU A 104 6.54 8.96 -9.74
CA LEU A 104 7.42 8.48 -8.67
C LEU A 104 7.91 9.65 -7.80
N GLU A 105 8.29 10.77 -8.42
CA GLU A 105 8.67 12.00 -7.70
C GLU A 105 7.55 12.51 -6.79
N PHE A 106 6.31 12.44 -7.25
CA PHE A 106 5.15 12.85 -6.46
C PHE A 106 5.08 12.12 -5.11
N VAL A 107 5.31 10.81 -5.11
CA VAL A 107 5.29 9.99 -3.89
C VAL A 107 6.45 10.35 -2.96
N LEU A 108 7.66 10.48 -3.47
CA LEU A 108 8.82 10.86 -2.67
C LEU A 108 8.62 12.23 -2.01
N ARG A 109 8.11 13.21 -2.76
CA ARG A 109 7.79 14.53 -2.18
C ARG A 109 6.69 14.46 -1.13
N ALA A 110 5.64 13.69 -1.36
CA ALA A 110 4.55 13.48 -0.41
C ALA A 110 5.02 12.78 0.88
N THR A 111 6.09 11.98 0.81
CA THR A 111 6.72 11.32 1.96
C THR A 111 7.80 12.18 2.64
N GLY A 112 8.05 13.41 2.13
CA GLY A 112 8.89 14.41 2.80
C GLY A 112 10.29 14.58 2.20
N TRP A 113 10.60 13.92 1.08
CA TRP A 113 11.88 14.13 0.38
C TRP A 113 11.97 15.52 -0.23
N LYS A 114 13.10 16.20 -0.05
CA LYS A 114 13.32 17.58 -0.52
C LYS A 114 14.48 17.69 -1.51
N ASP A 115 15.51 16.89 -1.31
CA ASP A 115 16.70 16.92 -2.16
C ASP A 115 16.41 16.37 -3.55
N LYS A 116 16.62 17.18 -4.58
CA LYS A 116 16.33 16.82 -5.97
C LYS A 116 17.23 15.70 -6.51
N ASN A 117 18.50 15.68 -6.08
CA ASN A 117 19.45 14.69 -6.56
C ASN A 117 19.14 13.32 -5.93
N ALA A 118 18.90 13.30 -4.62
CA ALA A 118 18.49 12.09 -3.92
C ALA A 118 17.18 11.53 -4.47
N ILE A 119 16.20 12.37 -4.80
CA ILE A 119 14.95 11.97 -5.46
C ILE A 119 15.24 11.33 -6.82
N ALA A 120 16.06 11.96 -7.66
CA ALA A 120 16.39 11.45 -8.99
C ALA A 120 17.13 10.09 -8.90
N GLU A 121 18.07 9.95 -7.98
CA GLU A 121 18.79 8.69 -7.74
C GLU A 121 17.86 7.57 -7.28
N GLN A 122 16.95 7.86 -6.34
CA GLN A 122 15.99 6.88 -5.85
C GLN A 122 15.01 6.43 -6.94
N ILE A 123 14.52 7.36 -7.76
CA ILE A 123 13.68 7.02 -8.92
C ILE A 123 14.43 6.09 -9.88
N GLN A 124 15.67 6.42 -10.23
CA GLN A 124 16.48 5.57 -11.10
C GLN A 124 16.76 4.21 -10.47
N HIS A 125 16.96 4.17 -9.15
CA HIS A 125 17.16 2.92 -8.42
C HIS A 125 15.95 1.99 -8.56
N VAL A 126 14.75 2.45 -8.22
CA VAL A 126 13.53 1.61 -8.29
C VAL A 126 13.15 1.26 -9.73
N LEU A 127 13.37 2.17 -10.69
CA LEU A 127 13.13 1.86 -12.11
C LEU A 127 14.06 0.75 -12.62
N ARG A 128 15.30 0.70 -12.16
CA ARG A 128 16.22 -0.42 -12.48
C ARG A 128 15.72 -1.74 -11.89
N GLN A 129 15.25 -1.73 -10.64
CA GLN A 129 14.74 -2.94 -9.98
C GLN A 129 13.58 -3.58 -10.74
N VAL A 130 12.75 -2.79 -11.40
CA VAL A 130 11.60 -3.27 -12.18
C VAL A 130 11.87 -3.36 -13.71
N GLY A 131 13.11 -3.12 -14.14
CA GLY A 131 13.49 -3.16 -15.56
C GLY A 131 12.88 -2.07 -16.43
N MET A 132 12.67 -0.86 -15.86
CA MET A 132 11.98 0.27 -16.52
C MET A 132 12.86 1.54 -16.61
N GLN A 133 14.18 1.42 -16.44
CA GLN A 133 15.12 2.56 -16.36
C GLN A 133 15.10 3.49 -17.59
N THR A 134 14.69 2.99 -18.75
CA THR A 134 14.61 3.79 -20.00
C THR A 134 13.22 4.37 -20.26
N LYS A 135 12.26 4.17 -19.37
CA LYS A 135 10.86 4.55 -19.57
C LYS A 135 10.39 5.74 -18.69
N GLY A 136 11.29 6.36 -17.93
CA GLY A 136 10.95 7.42 -16.96
C GLY A 136 10.26 8.64 -17.58
N TYR A 137 10.54 8.97 -18.83
CA TYR A 137 9.95 10.10 -19.54
C TYR A 137 8.56 9.81 -20.14
N LYS A 138 8.16 8.53 -20.23
CA LYS A 138 6.88 8.15 -20.84
C LYS A 138 5.69 8.51 -19.95
N MET A 139 4.57 8.78 -20.62
CA MET A 139 3.27 8.93 -19.97
C MET A 139 2.63 7.54 -19.77
N PRO A 140 1.74 7.36 -18.75
CA PRO A 140 1.08 6.08 -18.49
C PRO A 140 0.41 5.46 -19.72
N HIS A 141 -0.29 6.25 -20.54
CA HIS A 141 -0.98 5.80 -21.74
C HIS A 141 -0.05 5.29 -22.85
N GLN A 142 1.26 5.59 -22.75
CA GLN A 142 2.29 5.11 -23.70
C GLN A 142 2.92 3.77 -23.25
N LEU A 143 2.44 3.22 -22.14
CA LEU A 143 2.93 1.98 -21.56
C LEU A 143 1.89 0.87 -21.75
N SER A 144 2.39 -0.36 -22.01
CA SER A 144 1.54 -1.54 -21.92
C SER A 144 1.06 -1.79 -20.49
N GLY A 145 -0.01 -2.57 -20.31
CA GLY A 145 -0.51 -2.90 -18.98
C GLY A 145 0.55 -3.52 -18.05
N GLY A 146 1.39 -4.43 -18.60
CA GLY A 146 2.49 -5.02 -17.84
C GLY A 146 3.59 -4.00 -17.47
N GLU A 147 3.86 -3.00 -18.33
CA GLU A 147 4.77 -1.89 -18.01
C GLU A 147 4.18 -0.99 -16.92
N GLN A 148 2.87 -0.65 -17.02
CA GLN A 148 2.18 0.13 -15.98
C GLN A 148 2.22 -0.59 -14.63
N GLN A 149 2.00 -1.91 -14.61
CA GLN A 149 2.09 -2.71 -13.40
C GLN A 149 3.50 -2.64 -12.77
N ARG A 150 4.57 -2.75 -13.59
CA ARG A 150 5.94 -2.58 -13.09
C ARG A 150 6.19 -1.18 -12.51
N ILE A 151 5.62 -0.13 -13.10
CA ILE A 151 5.72 1.22 -12.54
C ILE A 151 5.00 1.34 -11.19
N VAL A 152 3.83 0.71 -11.04
CA VAL A 152 3.12 0.70 -9.74
C VAL A 152 3.90 -0.08 -8.68
N ILE A 153 4.58 -1.17 -9.07
CA ILE A 153 5.50 -1.90 -8.18
C ILE A 153 6.68 -0.98 -7.79
N ALA A 154 7.30 -0.29 -8.75
CA ALA A 154 8.37 0.68 -8.47
C ALA A 154 7.89 1.77 -7.48
N ARG A 155 6.65 2.25 -7.64
CA ARG A 155 6.04 3.21 -6.72
C ARG A 155 5.88 2.65 -5.30
N ALA A 156 5.57 1.37 -5.16
CA ALA A 156 5.42 0.73 -3.85
C ALA A 156 6.78 0.42 -3.17
N LEU A 157 7.89 0.46 -3.92
CA LEU A 157 9.25 0.26 -3.41
C LEU A 157 9.92 1.58 -2.94
N LEU A 158 9.29 2.74 -3.15
CA LEU A 158 9.77 4.04 -2.70
C LEU A 158 9.53 4.25 -1.21
#